data_b55385976fb4eeeac7edebab2b5a3e54
#
_entry.id   b55385976fb4eeeac7edebab2b5a3e54
#
_cell.length_a   1.000
_cell.length_b   1.000
_cell.length_c   1.000
_cell.angle_alpha   90.00
_cell.angle_beta   90.00
_cell.angle_gamma   90.00
#
_symmetry.space_group_name_H-M   'P 1'
#
loop_
_entity.id
_entity.type
_entity.pdbx_description
1 polymer ?
#
loop_
_entity_poly.entity_id
_entity_poly.type
_entity_poly.pdbx_seq_one_letter_code
_entity_poly.pdbx_strand_id
1 'polypeptide(L)'
;AAGGPTANQLILRIQPDEGAEFRFEVKSPGSGMRSRPIDMEFSYDDSFGEPSDEGYVRLLADAMLSDPTLFTRSDEVEAAWRLYTPLLELIEDSPWQLPVHPYESRTWGPAAADALLARDGLLWRRP
;
A
#
# COMPACT_ATOMS: atom_id res chain seq x y z
N ALA A 1 -19.76 18.38 -17.14
CA ALA A 1 -20.30 17.01 -17.12
C ALA A 1 -20.22 16.56 -15.65
N ALA A 2 -21.35 16.29 -15.02
CA ALA A 2 -21.37 15.68 -13.68
C ALA A 2 -20.86 14.24 -13.85
N GLY A 3 -19.68 13.96 -13.30
CA GLY A 3 -19.18 12.60 -13.23
C GLY A 3 -20.18 11.74 -12.43
N GLY A 4 -20.37 10.49 -12.86
CA GLY A 4 -21.17 9.52 -12.10
C GLY A 4 -20.56 9.26 -10.72
N PRO A 5 -21.28 8.56 -9.82
CA PRO A 5 -20.78 8.23 -8.49
C PRO A 5 -19.47 7.46 -8.59
N THR A 6 -18.50 7.88 -7.79
CA THR A 6 -17.21 7.21 -7.67
C THR A 6 -17.35 5.96 -6.79
N ALA A 7 -16.59 4.90 -7.09
CA ALA A 7 -16.58 3.71 -6.23
C ALA A 7 -16.08 4.06 -4.81
N ASN A 8 -16.65 3.41 -3.81
CA ASN A 8 -16.15 3.51 -2.44
C ASN A 8 -14.72 2.96 -2.36
N GLN A 9 -13.89 3.57 -1.53
CA GLN A 9 -12.48 3.23 -1.40
C GLN A 9 -12.12 3.09 0.08
N LEU A 10 -11.37 2.05 0.40
CA LEU A 10 -10.65 1.92 1.65
C LEU A 10 -9.16 2.10 1.34
N ILE A 11 -8.53 3.04 2.00
CA ILE A 11 -7.13 3.40 1.80
C ILE A 11 -6.41 3.15 3.12
N LEU A 12 -5.38 2.32 3.07
CA LEU A 12 -4.52 2.03 4.21
C LEU A 12 -3.20 2.78 4.00
N ARG A 13 -2.85 3.63 4.95
CA ARG A 13 -1.54 4.29 5.01
C ARG A 13 -0.67 3.50 5.97
N ILE A 14 0.45 2.99 5.47
CA ILE A 14 1.35 2.12 6.24
C ILE A 14 2.49 2.94 6.85
N GLN A 15 3.09 3.83 6.08
CA GLN A 15 4.15 4.76 6.47
C GLN A 15 4.21 5.94 5.49
N PRO A 16 4.64 7.15 5.95
CA PRO A 16 5.04 7.53 7.31
C PRO A 16 3.87 7.82 8.26
N ASP A 17 2.70 8.19 7.74
CA ASP A 17 1.54 8.63 8.52
C ASP A 17 0.55 7.47 8.60
N GLU A 18 0.75 6.58 9.57
CA GLU A 18 -0.05 5.36 9.73
C GLU A 18 -1.53 5.66 9.99
N GLY A 19 -2.40 5.01 9.22
CA GLY A 19 -3.84 5.26 9.34
C GLY A 19 -4.68 4.57 8.28
N ALA A 20 -5.96 4.92 8.28
CA ALA A 20 -6.91 4.45 7.29
C ALA A 20 -7.86 5.58 6.89
N GLU A 21 -8.21 5.63 5.62
CA GLU A 21 -9.21 6.54 5.08
C GLU A 21 -10.30 5.72 4.38
N PHE A 22 -11.54 5.99 4.70
CA PHE A 22 -12.68 5.40 4.04
C PHE A 22 -13.45 6.48 3.29
N ARG A 23 -13.39 6.42 1.95
CA ARG A 23 -14.10 7.33 1.06
C ARG A 23 -15.36 6.69 0.52
N PHE A 24 -16.50 7.37 0.62
CA PHE A 24 -17.77 6.85 0.13
C PHE A 24 -18.70 7.98 -0.32
N GLU A 25 -19.60 7.63 -1.24
CA GLU A 25 -20.58 8.55 -1.77
C GLU A 25 -21.80 8.65 -0.83
N VAL A 26 -22.16 9.88 -0.46
CA VAL A 26 -23.32 10.16 0.40
C VAL A 26 -24.29 11.08 -0.34
N LYS A 27 -25.60 10.79 -0.19
CA LYS A 27 -26.63 11.67 -0.70
C LYS A 27 -26.55 13.03 -0.02
N SER A 28 -26.45 14.10 -0.81
CA SER A 28 -26.50 15.46 -0.29
C SER A 28 -27.89 15.80 0.29
N PRO A 29 -27.97 16.53 1.40
CA PRO A 29 -29.23 17.04 1.91
C PRO A 29 -29.96 17.89 0.87
N GLY A 30 -31.30 17.82 0.86
CA GLY A 30 -32.14 18.59 -0.07
C GLY A 30 -32.90 17.73 -1.06
N SER A 31 -33.62 18.40 -1.98
CA SER A 31 -34.39 17.74 -3.04
C SER A 31 -33.47 17.23 -4.16
N GLY A 32 -33.74 16.03 -4.66
CA GLY A 32 -32.99 15.40 -5.75
C GLY A 32 -31.97 14.39 -5.28
N MET A 33 -31.47 13.56 -6.23
CA MET A 33 -30.48 12.51 -6.02
C MET A 33 -29.08 13.04 -6.39
N ARG A 34 -28.56 13.95 -5.59
CA ARG A 34 -27.16 14.41 -5.71
C ARG A 34 -26.33 13.70 -4.66
N SER A 35 -25.25 13.05 -5.08
CA SER A 35 -24.24 12.51 -4.17
C SER A 35 -23.01 13.38 -4.14
N ARG A 36 -22.22 13.23 -3.09
CA ARG A 36 -20.86 13.77 -2.97
C ARG A 36 -20.00 12.79 -2.19
N PRO A 37 -18.70 12.72 -2.48
CA PRO A 37 -17.80 11.93 -1.67
C PRO A 37 -17.66 12.55 -0.26
N ILE A 38 -17.58 11.68 0.74
CA ILE A 38 -17.22 12.00 2.12
C ILE A 38 -16.09 11.07 2.52
N ASP A 39 -15.12 11.63 3.24
CA ASP A 39 -14.00 10.90 3.78
C ASP A 39 -14.16 10.75 5.29
N MET A 40 -13.95 9.53 5.80
CA MET A 40 -13.73 9.24 7.20
C MET A 40 -12.28 8.81 7.37
N GLU A 41 -11.58 9.48 8.25
CA GLU A 41 -10.15 9.27 8.46
C GLU A 41 -9.88 8.79 9.89
N PHE A 42 -8.98 7.83 10.00
CA PHE A 42 -8.36 7.40 11.23
C PHE A 42 -6.86 7.60 11.11
N SER A 43 -6.26 8.29 12.06
CA SER A 43 -4.82 8.47 12.22
C SER A 43 -4.37 7.87 13.55
N TYR A 44 -3.28 7.12 13.55
CA TYR A 44 -2.71 6.57 14.77
C TYR A 44 -2.18 7.68 15.67
N ASP A 45 -1.47 8.66 15.13
CA ASP A 45 -0.90 9.77 15.90
C ASP A 45 -1.99 10.60 16.59
N ASP A 46 -3.09 10.91 15.87
CA ASP A 46 -4.20 11.67 16.44
C ASP A 46 -4.96 10.88 17.51
N SER A 47 -5.05 9.56 17.35
CA SER A 47 -5.85 8.71 18.22
C SER A 47 -5.11 8.30 19.51
N PHE A 48 -3.81 8.10 19.44
CA PHE A 48 -3.00 7.60 20.55
C PHE A 48 -2.05 8.65 21.14
N GLY A 49 -1.81 9.77 20.45
CA GLY A 49 -1.06 10.92 20.97
C GLY A 49 0.44 10.70 21.13
N GLU A 50 0.94 9.57 20.69
CA GLU A 50 2.37 9.25 20.70
C GLU A 50 2.79 8.84 19.29
N PRO A 51 3.90 9.38 18.76
CA PRO A 51 4.45 8.90 17.51
C PRO A 51 4.76 7.42 17.64
N SER A 52 4.43 6.66 16.59
CA SER A 52 4.80 5.24 16.52
C SER A 52 6.30 5.11 16.68
N ASP A 53 6.75 4.30 17.65
CA ASP A 53 8.17 3.98 17.81
C ASP A 53 8.72 3.45 16.49
N GLU A 54 9.94 3.87 16.13
CA GLU A 54 10.62 3.28 14.98
C GLU A 54 10.62 1.75 15.13
N GLY A 55 10.14 1.03 14.10
CA GLY A 55 9.94 -0.42 14.16
C GLY A 55 11.17 -1.21 14.65
N TYR A 56 12.38 -0.71 14.39
CA TYR A 56 13.62 -1.32 14.90
C TYR A 56 13.81 -1.17 16.40
N VAL A 57 13.37 -0.07 17.02
CA VAL A 57 13.46 0.12 18.48
C VAL A 57 12.65 -0.97 19.18
N ARG A 58 11.44 -1.20 18.71
CA ARG A 58 10.57 -2.24 19.26
C ARG A 58 11.12 -3.64 19.04
N LEU A 59 11.56 -3.96 17.81
CA LEU A 59 12.17 -5.26 17.53
C LEU A 59 13.41 -5.56 18.38
N LEU A 60 14.25 -4.56 18.63
CA LEU A 60 15.41 -4.72 19.51
C LEU A 60 14.99 -4.96 20.96
N ALA A 61 13.98 -4.24 21.44
CA ALA A 61 13.44 -4.45 22.79
C ALA A 61 12.82 -5.86 22.92
N ASP A 62 12.02 -6.30 21.95
CA ASP A 62 11.42 -7.63 21.92
C ASP A 62 12.50 -8.74 21.88
N ALA A 63 13.57 -8.54 21.09
CA ALA A 63 14.71 -9.46 21.07
C ALA A 63 15.40 -9.58 22.43
N MET A 64 15.60 -8.45 23.14
CA MET A 64 16.19 -8.43 24.49
C MET A 64 15.29 -9.11 25.53
N LEU A 65 13.98 -9.02 25.36
CA LEU A 65 12.99 -9.65 26.23
C LEU A 65 12.69 -11.11 25.83
N SER A 66 13.28 -11.59 24.75
CA SER A 66 13.00 -12.92 24.17
C SER A 66 11.54 -13.09 23.77
N ASP A 67 10.89 -12.00 23.34
CA ASP A 67 9.52 -12.05 22.81
C ASP A 67 9.54 -12.27 21.28
N PRO A 68 9.12 -13.42 20.77
CA PRO A 68 9.14 -13.73 19.35
C PRO A 68 7.92 -13.20 18.57
N THR A 69 7.00 -12.47 19.18
CA THR A 69 5.69 -12.12 18.63
C THR A 69 5.78 -11.39 17.29
N LEU A 70 6.73 -10.48 17.13
CA LEU A 70 6.91 -9.69 15.92
C LEU A 70 7.96 -10.26 14.94
N PHE A 71 8.58 -11.39 15.28
CA PHE A 71 9.60 -11.99 14.43
C PHE A 71 9.01 -13.02 13.47
N THR A 72 9.47 -12.97 12.23
CA THR A 72 9.11 -13.95 11.20
C THR A 72 9.68 -15.32 11.56
N ARG A 73 8.88 -16.36 11.45
CA ARG A 73 9.30 -17.74 11.70
C ARG A 73 10.21 -18.24 10.56
N SER A 74 11.10 -19.17 10.88
CA SER A 74 12.01 -19.75 9.88
C SER A 74 11.30 -20.48 8.74
N ASP A 75 10.22 -21.19 9.03
CA ASP A 75 9.42 -21.89 8.02
C ASP A 75 8.71 -20.92 7.07
N GLU A 76 8.30 -19.75 7.55
CA GLU A 76 7.72 -18.66 6.73
C GLU A 76 8.77 -18.04 5.81
N VAL A 77 9.97 -17.78 6.33
CA VAL A 77 11.11 -17.28 5.52
C VAL A 77 11.45 -18.27 4.41
N GLU A 78 11.55 -19.56 4.73
CA GLU A 78 11.82 -20.61 3.75
C GLU A 78 10.71 -20.73 2.69
N ALA A 79 9.46 -20.59 3.09
CA ALA A 79 8.33 -20.61 2.15
C ALA A 79 8.35 -19.39 1.22
N ALA A 80 8.69 -18.20 1.75
CA ALA A 80 8.84 -16.99 0.97
C ALA A 80 9.97 -17.13 -0.08
N TRP A 81 11.14 -17.64 0.32
CA TRP A 81 12.23 -17.87 -0.61
C TRP A 81 11.88 -18.90 -1.70
N ARG A 82 11.21 -20.00 -1.35
CA ARG A 82 10.73 -20.97 -2.34
C ARG A 82 9.78 -20.36 -3.38
N LEU A 83 9.01 -19.34 -3.00
CA LEU A 83 8.13 -18.63 -3.91
C LEU A 83 8.89 -17.67 -4.82
N TYR A 84 9.83 -16.89 -4.26
CA TYR A 84 10.48 -15.79 -4.99
C TYR A 84 11.73 -16.21 -5.75
N THR A 85 12.48 -17.23 -5.29
CA THR A 85 13.74 -17.65 -5.94
C THR A 85 13.55 -17.98 -7.43
N PRO A 86 12.54 -18.77 -7.85
CA PRO A 86 12.37 -19.08 -9.27
C PRO A 86 12.09 -17.83 -10.12
N LEU A 87 11.44 -16.81 -9.54
CA LEU A 87 11.18 -15.54 -10.20
C LEU A 87 12.46 -14.73 -10.39
N LEU A 88 13.32 -14.68 -9.37
CA LEU A 88 14.62 -14.00 -9.43
C LEU A 88 15.55 -14.66 -10.45
N GLU A 89 15.62 -15.98 -10.44
CA GLU A 89 16.39 -16.76 -11.43
C GLU A 89 15.90 -16.49 -12.85
N LEU A 90 14.57 -16.42 -13.06
CA LEU A 90 14.01 -16.10 -14.37
C LEU A 90 14.37 -14.68 -14.84
N ILE A 91 14.42 -13.71 -13.94
CA ILE A 91 14.84 -12.33 -14.27
C ILE A 91 16.32 -12.30 -14.68
N GLU A 92 17.18 -13.06 -14.00
CA GLU A 92 18.61 -13.13 -14.31
C GLU A 92 18.90 -13.90 -15.60
N ASP A 93 18.28 -15.05 -15.76
CA ASP A 93 18.55 -15.96 -16.89
C ASP A 93 17.83 -15.56 -18.18
N SER A 94 16.69 -14.89 -18.05
CA SER A 94 15.82 -14.58 -19.18
C SER A 94 15.19 -13.17 -19.09
N PRO A 95 16.01 -12.10 -19.08
CA PRO A 95 15.55 -10.73 -18.90
C PRO A 95 14.57 -10.26 -20.00
N TRP A 96 14.54 -10.94 -21.16
CA TRP A 96 13.56 -10.64 -22.21
C TRP A 96 12.14 -11.14 -21.90
N GLN A 97 11.99 -12.11 -20.99
CA GLN A 97 10.68 -12.60 -20.55
C GLN A 97 10.09 -11.74 -19.42
N LEU A 98 10.96 -11.30 -18.50
CA LEU A 98 10.61 -10.41 -17.39
C LEU A 98 11.55 -9.19 -17.38
N PRO A 99 11.29 -8.20 -18.24
CA PRO A 99 12.15 -7.02 -18.32
C PRO A 99 12.05 -6.18 -17.06
N VAL A 100 13.19 -5.86 -16.47
CA VAL A 100 13.29 -4.86 -15.40
C VAL A 100 13.39 -3.48 -16.04
N HIS A 101 12.44 -2.62 -15.73
CA HIS A 101 12.37 -1.28 -16.32
C HIS A 101 13.11 -0.27 -15.42
N PRO A 102 14.22 0.33 -15.90
CA PRO A 102 14.88 1.41 -15.16
C PRO A 102 14.02 2.67 -15.16
N TYR A 103 14.16 3.48 -14.13
CA TYR A 103 13.50 4.79 -14.03
C TYR A 103 14.40 5.79 -13.30
N GLU A 104 14.16 7.07 -13.50
CA GLU A 104 14.94 8.14 -12.90
C GLU A 104 14.68 8.24 -11.39
N SER A 105 15.72 8.56 -10.64
CA SER A 105 15.63 8.82 -9.19
C SER A 105 14.63 9.94 -8.90
N ARG A 106 13.90 9.82 -7.80
CA ARG A 106 12.84 10.75 -7.37
C ARG A 106 11.63 10.85 -8.30
N THR A 107 11.40 9.84 -9.12
CA THR A 107 10.16 9.68 -9.89
C THR A 107 9.32 8.54 -9.34
N TRP A 108 8.06 8.44 -9.77
CA TRP A 108 7.11 7.40 -9.33
C TRP A 108 7.39 6.01 -9.89
N GLY A 109 8.39 5.86 -10.73
CA GLY A 109 8.69 4.61 -11.37
C GLY A 109 8.58 4.69 -12.89
N PRO A 110 8.73 3.55 -13.56
CA PRO A 110 8.72 3.49 -15.02
C PRO A 110 7.30 3.65 -15.59
N ALA A 111 7.17 4.22 -16.78
CA ALA A 111 5.89 4.33 -17.49
C ALA A 111 5.21 2.96 -17.73
N ALA A 112 5.99 1.88 -17.74
CA ALA A 112 5.46 0.52 -17.83
C ALA A 112 4.56 0.14 -16.63
N ALA A 113 4.83 0.67 -15.44
CA ALA A 113 4.00 0.47 -14.25
C ALA A 113 2.63 1.17 -14.40
N ASP A 114 2.59 2.39 -14.96
CA ASP A 114 1.34 3.07 -15.27
C ASP A 114 0.54 2.32 -16.33
N ALA A 115 1.22 1.83 -17.37
CA ALA A 115 0.60 1.04 -18.44
C ALA A 115 0.00 -0.29 -17.94
N LEU A 116 0.59 -0.88 -16.90
CA LEU A 116 0.06 -2.11 -16.29
C LEU A 116 -1.35 -1.89 -15.72
N LEU A 117 -1.55 -0.87 -14.90
CA LEU A 117 -2.85 -0.58 -14.31
C LEU A 117 -3.85 -0.02 -15.33
N ALA A 118 -3.37 0.76 -16.30
CA ALA A 118 -4.24 1.32 -17.34
C ALA A 118 -4.96 0.26 -18.19
N ARG A 119 -4.41 -0.96 -18.32
CA ARG A 119 -5.07 -2.09 -19.00
C ARG A 119 -6.39 -2.47 -18.35
N ASP A 120 -6.50 -2.32 -17.03
CA ASP A 120 -7.68 -2.64 -16.23
C ASP A 120 -8.52 -1.38 -15.92
N GLY A 121 -8.20 -0.25 -16.53
CA GLY A 121 -8.86 1.04 -16.27
C GLY A 121 -8.55 1.63 -14.89
N LEU A 122 -7.47 1.18 -14.27
CA LEU A 122 -7.02 1.59 -12.95
C LEU A 122 -5.88 2.61 -13.05
N LEU A 123 -5.67 3.34 -11.97
CA LEU A 123 -4.56 4.30 -11.81
C LEU A 123 -3.91 4.11 -10.44
N TRP A 124 -2.61 4.35 -10.39
CA TRP A 124 -1.90 4.46 -9.12
C TRP A 124 -2.43 5.65 -8.33
N ARG A 125 -2.80 5.42 -7.07
CA ARG A 125 -3.01 6.53 -6.14
C ARG A 125 -1.65 7.14 -5.80
N ARG A 126 -1.54 8.42 -6.00
CA ARG A 126 -0.38 9.20 -5.52
C ARG A 126 -0.75 9.82 -4.17
N PRO A 127 0.13 9.71 -3.14
CA PRO A 127 -0.09 10.34 -1.84
C PRO A 127 -0.12 11.86 -1.93
#